data_f8e619a0e96dd6f4d09530186469e8c5
#
_entry.id   f8e619a0e96dd6f4d09530186469e8c5
#
_cell.length_a   1.000
_cell.length_b   1.000
_cell.length_c   1.000
_cell.angle_alpha   90.00
_cell.angle_beta   90.00
_cell.angle_gamma   90.00
#
_symmetry.space_group_name_H-M   'P 1'
#
loop_
_entity.id
_entity.type
_entity.pdbx_description
1 polymer ?
#
loop_
_entity_poly.entity_id
_entity_poly.type
_entity_poly.pdbx_seq_one_letter_code
_entity_poly.pdbx_strand_id
1 'polypeptide(L)'
;HNSEHSFPTRRSSDLTVIGSKSGVASLVSTTMSTFYSKAQAIGTGWGIMDIYDWGLIQRLFYIRFGNLNSQYILAPGRTSASNPSALSSGAATSLLNVYGHGGGNDTQCMAVFGLENWWGNLWQYVIGLNVIGGGNIRIVKPDGTGALAEQLAAGSYLETSGFTPVEAWFSYPSAYLFADPVKGLFLPSNASGGSSTTYLCDGYWGANDGGTTYILLAGGIWDDAALAGVGCLAADYAIGDVSSDMGARLRALK
;
A
#
# COMPACT_ATOMS: atom_id res chain seq x y z
N HIS A 1 3.18 36.20 -0.83
CA HIS A 1 2.37 35.69 0.27
C HIS A 1 2.74 34.22 0.49
N ASN A 2 3.63 34.00 1.45
CA ASN A 2 3.88 32.66 1.99
C ASN A 2 2.71 32.31 2.91
N SER A 3 1.79 31.51 2.46
CA SER A 3 0.87 30.82 3.35
C SER A 3 1.57 29.58 3.87
N GLU A 4 2.25 29.69 4.99
CA GLU A 4 2.63 28.54 5.80
C GLU A 4 1.35 27.86 6.27
N HIS A 5 1.00 26.77 5.62
CA HIS A 5 0.00 25.85 6.19
C HIS A 5 0.68 25.09 7.32
N SER A 6 0.76 25.73 8.49
CA SER A 6 1.11 25.04 9.73
C SER A 6 -0.02 24.11 10.11
N PHE A 7 0.17 22.81 9.87
CA PHE A 7 -0.71 21.80 10.43
C PHE A 7 -0.60 21.84 11.96
N PRO A 8 -1.71 21.78 12.70
CA PRO A 8 -1.68 21.85 14.14
C PRO A 8 -0.83 20.72 14.73
N THR A 9 0.18 21.09 15.48
CA THR A 9 1.04 20.18 16.22
C THR A 9 0.28 19.65 17.43
N ARG A 10 -0.32 18.45 17.31
CA ARG A 10 -0.89 17.75 18.46
C ARG A 10 0.05 16.64 18.91
N ARG A 11 0.15 16.48 20.25
CA ARG A 11 0.98 15.45 20.89
C ARG A 11 0.43 14.05 20.58
N SER A 12 1.29 13.03 20.57
CA SER A 12 0.95 11.64 20.30
C SER A 12 -0.07 11.01 21.28
N SER A 13 -0.43 11.68 22.34
CA SER A 13 -1.42 11.22 23.32
C SER A 13 -2.87 11.64 23.05
N ASP A 14 -3.10 12.57 22.09
CA ASP A 14 -4.44 13.04 21.72
C ASP A 14 -4.80 12.50 20.32
N LEU A 15 -4.99 11.18 20.27
CA LEU A 15 -5.11 10.38 19.04
C LEU A 15 -6.51 10.46 18.39
N THR A 16 -7.15 11.60 18.39
CA THR A 16 -8.40 11.78 17.63
C THR A 16 -8.15 11.99 16.13
N VAL A 17 -6.98 12.53 15.76
CA VAL A 17 -6.61 12.88 14.37
C VAL A 17 -5.20 12.40 14.08
N ILE A 18 -4.97 11.89 12.86
CA ILE A 18 -3.63 11.57 12.36
C ILE A 18 -3.11 12.70 11.45
N GLY A 19 -1.79 12.83 11.33
CA GLY A 19 -1.15 13.82 10.46
C GLY A 19 0.19 13.31 9.94
N SER A 20 0.66 13.90 8.84
CA SER A 20 2.02 13.70 8.34
C SER A 20 2.89 14.84 8.81
N LYS A 21 3.92 14.55 9.60
CA LYS A 21 4.87 15.54 10.13
C LYS A 21 6.27 14.97 10.05
N SER A 22 7.18 15.73 9.43
CA SER A 22 8.59 15.35 9.33
C SER A 22 9.23 15.14 10.71
N GLY A 23 10.08 14.12 10.83
CA GLY A 23 10.81 13.78 12.05
C GLY A 23 9.97 13.06 13.11
N VAL A 24 8.73 12.69 12.81
CA VAL A 24 7.86 11.95 13.74
C VAL A 24 7.77 10.49 13.32
N ALA A 25 7.84 9.59 14.30
CA ALA A 25 7.67 8.16 14.07
C ALA A 25 6.31 7.88 13.40
N SER A 26 6.33 6.97 12.43
CA SER A 26 5.10 6.52 11.77
C SER A 26 4.16 5.86 12.77
N LEU A 27 2.86 6.17 12.68
CA LEU A 27 1.85 5.43 13.43
C LEU A 27 1.74 4.02 12.87
N VAL A 28 1.82 3.04 13.75
CA VAL A 28 1.73 1.60 13.44
C VAL A 28 0.85 0.89 14.47
N SER A 29 0.69 -0.42 14.38
CA SER A 29 -0.06 -1.24 15.35
C SER A 29 -1.50 -0.72 15.57
N THR A 30 -2.15 -0.32 14.49
CA THR A 30 -3.48 0.30 14.47
C THR A 30 -4.25 -0.27 13.29
N THR A 31 -5.52 -0.62 13.47
CA THR A 31 -6.36 -1.20 12.40
C THR A 31 -6.59 -0.24 11.24
N MET A 32 -6.85 -0.77 10.06
CA MET A 32 -7.19 0.03 8.87
C MET A 32 -8.39 0.94 9.13
N SER A 33 -9.44 0.43 9.79
CA SER A 33 -10.65 1.21 10.13
C SER A 33 -10.34 2.38 11.07
N THR A 34 -9.43 2.18 12.04
CA THR A 34 -8.99 3.24 12.93
C THR A 34 -8.17 4.30 12.20
N PHE A 35 -7.27 3.92 11.31
CA PHE A 35 -6.56 4.86 10.44
C PHE A 35 -7.55 5.69 9.60
N TYR A 36 -8.53 5.02 8.99
CA TYR A 36 -9.52 5.69 8.14
C TYR A 36 -10.36 6.69 8.94
N SER A 37 -10.92 6.28 10.09
CA SER A 37 -11.73 7.18 10.94
C SER A 37 -10.95 8.37 11.46
N LYS A 38 -9.68 8.19 11.84
CA LYS A 38 -8.80 9.28 12.26
C LYS A 38 -8.45 10.23 11.10
N ALA A 39 -8.29 9.71 9.88
CA ALA A 39 -8.10 10.55 8.70
C ALA A 39 -9.36 11.38 8.41
N GLN A 40 -10.56 10.79 8.48
CA GLN A 40 -11.82 11.50 8.29
C GLN A 40 -12.02 12.61 9.36
N ALA A 41 -11.50 12.42 10.56
CA ALA A 41 -11.58 13.43 11.64
C ALA A 41 -10.74 14.70 11.35
N ILE A 42 -9.85 14.69 10.34
CA ILE A 42 -9.16 15.90 9.86
C ILE A 42 -10.14 16.87 9.18
N GLY A 43 -11.11 16.34 8.44
CA GLY A 43 -12.12 17.12 7.73
C GLY A 43 -12.70 16.38 6.53
N THR A 44 -13.68 17.01 5.89
CA THR A 44 -14.33 16.47 4.69
C THR A 44 -13.30 16.23 3.57
N GLY A 45 -13.39 15.07 2.92
CA GLY A 45 -12.49 14.68 1.83
C GLY A 45 -11.18 14.02 2.29
N TRP A 46 -10.91 13.96 3.60
CA TRP A 46 -9.76 13.23 4.10
C TRP A 46 -10.06 11.74 4.28
N GLY A 47 -9.05 10.91 4.01
CA GLY A 47 -9.09 9.47 4.18
C GLY A 47 -7.68 8.87 4.14
N ILE A 48 -7.61 7.58 3.94
CA ILE A 48 -6.36 6.88 3.64
C ILE A 48 -6.36 6.42 2.16
N MET A 49 -5.19 6.08 1.63
CA MET A 49 -5.00 5.61 0.26
C MET A 49 -5.97 4.47 -0.07
N ASP A 50 -6.71 4.64 -1.16
CA ASP A 50 -7.59 3.59 -1.68
C ASP A 50 -6.96 2.81 -2.85
N ILE A 51 -7.66 1.77 -3.28
CA ILE A 51 -7.21 0.88 -4.36
C ILE A 51 -7.00 1.63 -5.70
N TYR A 52 -7.74 2.69 -5.96
CA TYR A 52 -7.60 3.46 -7.19
C TYR A 52 -6.41 4.41 -7.13
N ASP A 53 -6.14 5.01 -5.96
CA ASP A 53 -4.94 5.83 -5.73
C ASP A 53 -3.68 4.97 -5.92
N TRP A 54 -3.66 3.79 -5.27
CA TRP A 54 -2.55 2.86 -5.42
C TRP A 54 -2.36 2.42 -6.88
N GLY A 55 -3.42 2.00 -7.54
CA GLY A 55 -3.37 1.59 -8.94
C GLY A 55 -3.01 2.73 -9.91
N LEU A 56 -3.36 3.97 -9.58
CA LEU A 56 -2.96 5.14 -10.38
C LEU A 56 -1.44 5.35 -10.32
N ILE A 57 -0.86 5.38 -9.12
CA ILE A 57 0.59 5.57 -8.95
C ILE A 57 1.37 4.41 -9.58
N GLN A 58 0.90 3.17 -9.42
CA GLN A 58 1.51 2.00 -10.05
C GLN A 58 1.53 2.12 -11.58
N ARG A 59 0.40 2.52 -12.21
CA ARG A 59 0.32 2.75 -13.66
C ARG A 59 1.24 3.89 -14.10
N LEU A 60 1.24 5.00 -13.39
CA LEU A 60 2.12 6.14 -13.68
C LEU A 60 3.60 5.72 -13.61
N PHE A 61 3.95 4.87 -12.63
CA PHE A 61 5.28 4.33 -12.51
C PHE A 61 5.68 3.52 -13.76
N TYR A 62 4.86 2.55 -14.13
CA TYR A 62 5.15 1.69 -15.29
C TYR A 62 5.20 2.47 -16.61
N ILE A 63 4.31 3.46 -16.79
CA ILE A 63 4.34 4.34 -17.97
C ILE A 63 5.61 5.20 -17.99
N ARG A 64 5.97 5.78 -16.85
CA ARG A 64 7.10 6.72 -16.76
C ARG A 64 8.45 6.04 -16.93
N PHE A 65 8.62 4.86 -16.37
CA PHE A 65 9.92 4.20 -16.30
C PHE A 65 10.06 3.02 -17.27
N GLY A 66 8.96 2.52 -17.85
CA GLY A 66 8.98 1.42 -18.82
C GLY A 66 9.53 0.11 -18.25
N ASN A 67 9.46 -0.06 -16.92
CA ASN A 67 10.05 -1.21 -16.23
C ASN A 67 9.16 -1.64 -15.07
N LEU A 68 8.99 -2.95 -14.89
CA LEU A 68 8.21 -3.53 -13.80
C LEU A 68 9.05 -3.78 -12.54
N ASN A 69 10.39 -3.80 -12.66
CA ASN A 69 11.29 -3.89 -11.51
C ASN A 69 11.59 -2.50 -10.96
N SER A 70 10.83 -2.11 -9.94
CA SER A 70 10.90 -0.79 -9.34
C SER A 70 12.22 -0.55 -8.59
N GLN A 71 12.74 -1.56 -7.92
CA GLN A 71 13.99 -1.46 -7.19
C GLN A 71 15.20 -1.30 -8.13
N TYR A 72 15.20 -2.00 -9.27
CA TYR A 72 16.27 -1.90 -10.25
C TYR A 72 16.31 -0.53 -10.93
N ILE A 73 15.15 0.00 -11.33
CA ILE A 73 15.10 1.23 -12.13
C ILE A 73 15.24 2.50 -11.27
N LEU A 74 14.84 2.48 -10.02
CA LEU A 74 14.97 3.62 -9.12
C LEU A 74 15.93 3.34 -7.96
N ALA A 75 15.48 2.58 -6.98
CA ALA A 75 16.26 2.22 -5.81
C ALA A 75 15.52 1.18 -4.96
N PRO A 76 16.24 0.37 -4.18
CA PRO A 76 15.61 -0.58 -3.27
C PRO A 76 14.67 0.08 -2.25
N GLY A 77 14.92 1.33 -1.85
CA GLY A 77 14.28 1.90 -0.68
C GLY A 77 14.76 1.21 0.60
N ARG A 78 14.01 1.29 1.67
CA ARG A 78 14.34 0.60 2.91
C ARG A 78 13.73 -0.80 2.92
N THR A 79 14.47 -1.76 2.39
CA THR A 79 14.02 -3.15 2.19
C THR A 79 14.97 -4.20 2.76
N SER A 80 16.14 -3.80 3.29
CA SER A 80 17.16 -4.70 3.84
C SER A 80 17.68 -4.18 5.17
N ALA A 81 16.79 -3.67 6.03
CA ALA A 81 17.15 -3.11 7.30
C ALA A 81 17.38 -4.18 8.36
N SER A 82 18.44 -4.04 9.13
CA SER A 82 18.72 -4.90 10.29
C SER A 82 17.93 -4.49 11.54
N ASN A 83 17.43 -3.24 11.56
CA ASN A 83 16.61 -2.74 12.66
C ASN A 83 15.12 -2.84 12.31
N PRO A 84 14.30 -3.65 13.01
CA PRO A 84 12.89 -3.87 12.73
C PRO A 84 12.01 -2.72 13.24
N SER A 85 12.23 -1.51 12.73
CA SER A 85 11.43 -0.34 13.08
C SER A 85 11.21 0.57 11.87
N ALA A 86 10.05 1.18 11.76
CA ALA A 86 9.76 2.16 10.72
C ALA A 86 10.67 3.40 10.82
N LEU A 87 11.05 3.96 9.69
CA LEU A 87 11.63 5.30 9.65
C LEU A 87 10.60 6.34 10.09
N SER A 88 11.09 7.41 10.70
CA SER A 88 10.28 8.61 10.89
C SER A 88 9.91 9.22 9.53
N SER A 89 8.72 9.79 9.45
CA SER A 89 8.25 10.51 8.26
C SER A 89 9.16 11.72 7.96
N GLY A 90 9.30 12.08 6.68
CA GLY A 90 10.17 13.15 6.22
C GLY A 90 11.62 12.73 5.99
N ALA A 91 11.96 11.46 6.08
CA ALA A 91 13.29 10.94 5.78
C ALA A 91 13.69 11.18 4.31
N ALA A 92 12.74 11.20 3.40
CA ALA A 92 12.94 11.48 1.97
C ALA A 92 12.76 12.95 1.58
N THR A 93 12.66 13.90 2.50
CA THR A 93 12.33 15.30 2.20
C THR A 93 13.26 15.92 1.16
N SER A 94 14.56 15.63 1.20
CA SER A 94 15.53 16.11 0.22
C SER A 94 15.39 15.46 -1.17
N LEU A 95 14.65 14.37 -1.27
CA LEU A 95 14.49 13.56 -2.48
C LEU A 95 13.15 13.80 -3.18
N LEU A 96 12.17 14.45 -2.53
CA LEU A 96 10.79 14.58 -3.04
C LEU A 96 10.70 15.36 -4.37
N ASN A 97 11.68 16.23 -4.64
CA ASN A 97 11.75 17.00 -5.88
C ASN A 97 12.54 16.31 -7.00
N VAL A 98 13.07 15.12 -6.75
CA VAL A 98 13.87 14.35 -7.72
C VAL A 98 13.16 13.04 -7.98
N TYR A 99 13.12 12.61 -9.23
CA TYR A 99 12.53 11.34 -9.57
C TYR A 99 13.39 10.20 -9.05
N GLY A 100 12.91 9.53 -8.00
CA GLY A 100 13.39 8.27 -7.50
C GLY A 100 14.84 8.27 -7.00
N HIS A 101 15.01 8.30 -5.72
CA HIS A 101 16.31 8.11 -5.09
C HIS A 101 16.16 7.37 -3.77
N GLY A 102 17.19 6.67 -3.40
CA GLY A 102 17.35 6.00 -2.12
C GLY A 102 18.21 4.76 -2.26
N GLY A 103 18.94 4.42 -1.26
CA GLY A 103 19.64 3.15 -1.16
C GLY A 103 18.85 2.15 -0.31
N GLY A 104 19.26 0.89 -0.28
CA GLY A 104 18.54 -0.21 0.37
C GLY A 104 18.88 -0.47 1.83
N ASN A 105 19.61 0.40 2.52
CA ASN A 105 20.07 0.15 3.88
C ASN A 105 19.18 0.78 4.97
N ASP A 106 19.55 0.57 6.23
CA ASP A 106 18.80 0.96 7.43
C ASP A 106 18.38 2.43 7.50
N THR A 107 19.10 3.33 6.87
CA THR A 107 18.89 4.78 6.95
C THR A 107 18.34 5.40 5.69
N GLN A 108 18.21 4.61 4.64
CA GLN A 108 17.82 5.12 3.33
C GLN A 108 16.34 4.89 3.06
N CYS A 109 15.76 5.83 2.36
CA CYS A 109 14.38 5.84 1.93
C CYS A 109 14.32 6.04 0.42
N MET A 110 13.18 5.76 -0.17
CA MET A 110 12.95 6.07 -1.58
C MET A 110 11.91 7.18 -1.71
N ALA A 111 11.92 7.88 -2.84
CA ALA A 111 10.88 8.81 -3.22
C ALA A 111 10.51 8.65 -4.69
N VAL A 112 9.22 8.70 -4.99
CA VAL A 112 8.69 8.69 -6.35
C VAL A 112 7.46 9.59 -6.43
N PHE A 113 7.36 10.42 -7.45
CA PHE A 113 6.25 11.37 -7.67
C PHE A 113 5.95 12.27 -6.47
N GLY A 114 6.97 12.64 -5.68
CA GLY A 114 6.79 13.40 -4.44
C GLY A 114 6.29 12.57 -3.25
N LEU A 115 6.19 11.27 -3.38
CA LEU A 115 5.75 10.35 -2.34
C LEU A 115 6.95 9.64 -1.73
N GLU A 116 7.05 9.71 -0.41
CA GLU A 116 8.10 9.06 0.38
C GLU A 116 7.76 7.59 0.63
N ASN A 117 8.75 6.70 0.51
CA ASN A 117 8.63 5.27 0.83
C ASN A 117 7.37 4.61 0.23
N TRP A 118 7.21 4.75 -1.10
CA TRP A 118 6.09 4.10 -1.80
C TRP A 118 6.18 2.57 -1.74
N TRP A 119 7.39 2.05 -1.60
CA TRP A 119 7.66 0.67 -1.24
C TRP A 119 8.76 0.59 -0.18
N GLY A 120 8.83 -0.55 0.51
CA GLY A 120 9.68 -0.76 1.66
C GLY A 120 9.23 0.03 2.88
N ASN A 121 9.98 -0.05 3.94
CA ASN A 121 9.75 0.60 5.23
C ASN A 121 8.52 0.04 5.99
N LEU A 122 7.30 0.22 5.51
CA LEU A 122 6.04 -0.28 6.10
C LEU A 122 5.10 -0.79 5.02
N TRP A 123 4.40 -1.89 5.31
CA TRP A 123 3.17 -2.22 4.61
C TRP A 123 2.19 -1.05 4.68
N GLN A 124 1.59 -0.71 3.57
CA GLN A 124 0.62 0.37 3.46
C GLN A 124 -0.78 -0.20 3.28
N TYR A 125 -1.68 0.10 4.20
CA TYR A 125 -3.10 -0.23 4.05
C TYR A 125 -3.68 0.39 2.79
N VAL A 126 -4.36 -0.44 1.99
CA VAL A 126 -5.09 -0.03 0.77
C VAL A 126 -6.57 -0.31 1.01
N ILE A 127 -7.34 0.74 1.32
CA ILE A 127 -8.78 0.60 1.56
C ILE A 127 -9.56 0.49 0.25
N GLY A 128 -10.75 -0.09 0.29
CA GLY A 128 -11.65 -0.17 -0.87
C GLY A 128 -11.52 -1.44 -1.69
N LEU A 129 -10.72 -2.41 -1.23
CA LEU A 129 -10.69 -3.77 -1.76
C LEU A 129 -10.59 -4.78 -0.63
N ASN A 130 -11.39 -5.84 -0.71
CA ASN A 130 -11.22 -7.04 0.11
C ASN A 130 -11.05 -8.26 -0.76
N VAL A 131 -10.18 -9.17 -0.33
CA VAL A 131 -10.12 -10.54 -0.85
C VAL A 131 -10.98 -11.42 0.05
N ILE A 132 -11.90 -12.14 -0.57
CA ILE A 132 -12.83 -13.05 0.11
C ILE A 132 -12.42 -14.46 -0.28
N GLY A 133 -12.35 -15.36 0.66
CA GLY A 133 -11.82 -16.69 0.46
C GLY A 133 -12.17 -17.36 -0.88
N GLY A 134 -11.24 -18.10 -1.42
CA GLY A 134 -11.40 -18.76 -2.72
C GLY A 134 -11.09 -17.89 -3.94
N GLY A 135 -10.47 -16.72 -3.76
CA GLY A 135 -10.03 -15.86 -4.87
C GLY A 135 -11.11 -14.93 -5.42
N ASN A 136 -12.15 -14.68 -4.66
CA ASN A 136 -13.13 -13.64 -4.95
C ASN A 136 -12.65 -12.31 -4.38
N ILE A 137 -12.91 -11.22 -5.08
CA ILE A 137 -12.62 -9.87 -4.60
C ILE A 137 -13.88 -9.02 -4.61
N ARG A 138 -13.97 -8.17 -3.61
CA ARG A 138 -14.98 -7.11 -3.49
C ARG A 138 -14.27 -5.78 -3.55
N ILE A 139 -14.74 -4.87 -4.40
CA ILE A 139 -14.09 -3.60 -4.65
C ILE A 139 -15.09 -2.45 -4.63
N VAL A 140 -14.70 -1.31 -4.06
CA VAL A 140 -15.48 -0.08 -4.12
C VAL A 140 -15.66 0.37 -5.58
N LYS A 141 -16.83 0.94 -5.91
CA LYS A 141 -17.12 1.37 -7.29
C LYS A 141 -16.28 2.60 -7.68
N PRO A 142 -15.81 2.67 -8.94
CA PRO A 142 -15.00 3.80 -9.43
C PRO A 142 -15.72 5.14 -9.39
N ASP A 143 -17.06 5.14 -9.41
CA ASP A 143 -17.89 6.34 -9.33
C ASP A 143 -18.02 6.92 -7.91
N GLY A 144 -17.35 6.31 -6.94
CA GLY A 144 -17.39 6.72 -5.54
C GLY A 144 -18.67 6.33 -4.82
N THR A 145 -19.56 5.55 -5.44
CA THR A 145 -20.73 5.03 -4.74
C THR A 145 -20.35 3.87 -3.82
N GLY A 146 -20.88 3.85 -2.62
CA GLY A 146 -20.51 2.96 -1.54
C GLY A 146 -19.50 3.59 -0.58
N ALA A 147 -19.68 3.36 0.70
CA ALA A 147 -18.77 3.88 1.72
C ALA A 147 -17.47 3.08 1.74
N LEU A 148 -16.33 3.76 1.79
CA LEU A 148 -15.05 3.12 2.11
C LEU A 148 -15.13 2.57 3.54
N ALA A 149 -14.74 1.31 3.69
CA ALA A 149 -14.70 0.61 4.96
C ALA A 149 -13.59 -0.44 4.93
N GLU A 150 -13.10 -0.86 6.09
CA GLU A 150 -12.15 -1.97 6.20
C GLU A 150 -12.75 -3.27 5.67
N GLN A 151 -14.04 -3.50 5.96
CA GLN A 151 -14.83 -4.60 5.40
C GLN A 151 -15.95 -4.06 4.53
N LEU A 152 -15.95 -4.45 3.27
CA LEU A 152 -16.97 -4.08 2.29
C LEU A 152 -18.14 -5.08 2.36
N ALA A 153 -19.36 -4.57 2.55
CA ALA A 153 -20.56 -5.40 2.67
C ALA A 153 -20.95 -6.08 1.33
N ALA A 154 -21.41 -7.32 1.38
CA ALA A 154 -21.88 -8.06 0.19
C ALA A 154 -23.02 -7.30 -0.52
N GLY A 155 -23.02 -7.36 -1.86
CA GLY A 155 -24.07 -6.78 -2.71
C GLY A 155 -24.03 -5.24 -2.87
N SER A 156 -23.19 -4.54 -2.10
CA SER A 156 -23.08 -3.08 -2.19
C SER A 156 -21.91 -2.58 -3.03
N TYR A 157 -21.06 -3.49 -3.47
CA TYR A 157 -19.81 -3.21 -4.19
C TYR A 157 -19.70 -4.06 -5.45
N LEU A 158 -18.72 -3.77 -6.29
CA LEU A 158 -18.39 -4.62 -7.41
C LEU A 158 -17.72 -5.90 -6.90
N GLU A 159 -18.07 -7.02 -7.46
CA GLU A 159 -17.50 -8.33 -7.12
C GLU A 159 -16.97 -9.02 -8.38
N THR A 160 -15.83 -9.66 -8.28
CA THR A 160 -15.25 -10.49 -9.34
C THR A 160 -14.46 -11.65 -8.73
N SER A 161 -14.16 -12.64 -9.56
CA SER A 161 -13.33 -13.79 -9.19
C SER A 161 -12.02 -13.79 -9.97
N GLY A 162 -11.15 -14.73 -9.67
CA GLY A 162 -9.90 -14.94 -10.40
C GLY A 162 -8.69 -14.25 -9.79
N PHE A 163 -8.82 -13.64 -8.60
CA PHE A 163 -7.67 -13.28 -7.79
C PHE A 163 -6.98 -14.56 -7.31
N THR A 164 -5.66 -14.62 -7.43
CA THR A 164 -4.92 -15.84 -7.08
C THR A 164 -4.61 -15.88 -5.58
N PRO A 165 -5.20 -16.80 -4.81
CA PRO A 165 -4.70 -17.07 -3.48
C PRO A 165 -3.34 -17.78 -3.56
N VAL A 166 -2.52 -17.65 -2.51
CA VAL A 166 -1.23 -18.32 -2.37
C VAL A 166 -1.29 -19.21 -1.14
N GLU A 167 -1.03 -20.51 -1.32
CA GLU A 167 -1.00 -21.46 -0.20
C GLU A 167 0.35 -21.47 0.53
N ALA A 168 1.41 -20.97 -0.10
CA ALA A 168 2.74 -20.82 0.46
C ALA A 168 2.92 -19.46 1.13
N TRP A 169 4.00 -19.29 1.88
CA TRP A 169 4.33 -18.04 2.58
C TRP A 169 4.29 -16.82 1.66
N PHE A 170 4.91 -16.90 0.48
CA PHE A 170 4.83 -15.89 -0.57
C PHE A 170 5.06 -16.52 -1.95
N SER A 171 4.75 -15.74 -3.00
CA SER A 171 5.00 -16.10 -4.39
C SER A 171 5.31 -14.86 -5.23
N TYR A 172 5.46 -15.04 -6.52
CA TYR A 172 5.59 -13.96 -7.49
C TYR A 172 4.45 -14.04 -8.50
N PRO A 173 3.77 -12.92 -8.80
CA PRO A 173 2.81 -12.89 -9.88
C PRO A 173 3.45 -13.29 -11.21
N SER A 174 2.73 -14.06 -12.02
CA SER A 174 3.09 -14.35 -13.40
C SER A 174 2.05 -13.85 -14.39
N ALA A 175 0.87 -13.44 -13.89
CA ALA A 175 -0.16 -12.76 -14.65
C ALA A 175 -1.03 -11.89 -13.75
N TYR A 176 -1.69 -10.89 -14.35
CA TYR A 176 -2.64 -10.00 -13.67
C TYR A 176 -4.06 -10.19 -14.19
N LEU A 177 -5.03 -9.82 -13.35
CA LEU A 177 -6.44 -9.74 -13.73
C LEU A 177 -6.67 -8.57 -14.69
N PHE A 178 -7.35 -8.83 -15.80
CA PHE A 178 -7.74 -7.81 -16.78
C PHE A 178 -9.25 -7.69 -16.99
N ALA A 179 -10.03 -8.46 -16.23
CA ALA A 179 -11.49 -8.40 -16.28
C ALA A 179 -12.03 -7.14 -15.57
N ASP A 180 -13.18 -6.63 -15.99
CA ASP A 180 -13.94 -5.65 -15.22
C ASP A 180 -14.39 -6.32 -13.89
N PRO A 181 -14.41 -5.62 -12.77
CA PRO A 181 -14.16 -4.17 -12.57
C PRO A 181 -12.69 -3.81 -12.28
N VAL A 182 -11.78 -4.77 -12.29
CA VAL A 182 -10.38 -4.60 -11.85
C VAL A 182 -9.42 -4.24 -12.98
N LYS A 183 -9.93 -4.00 -14.17
CA LYS A 183 -9.14 -3.64 -15.35
C LYS A 183 -8.25 -2.42 -15.07
N GLY A 184 -6.95 -2.63 -15.24
CA GLY A 184 -5.95 -1.59 -14.97
C GLY A 184 -5.53 -1.48 -13.48
N LEU A 185 -6.04 -2.33 -12.62
CA LEU A 185 -5.47 -2.60 -11.31
C LEU A 185 -4.60 -3.86 -11.44
N PHE A 186 -3.32 -3.75 -11.16
CA PHE A 186 -2.38 -4.87 -11.35
C PHE A 186 -2.51 -5.89 -10.21
N LEU A 187 -3.64 -6.60 -10.18
CA LEU A 187 -3.95 -7.61 -9.17
C LEU A 187 -3.59 -9.00 -9.69
N PRO A 188 -2.92 -9.85 -8.91
CA PRO A 188 -2.48 -11.17 -9.35
C PRO A 188 -3.64 -12.09 -9.76
N SER A 189 -3.52 -12.71 -10.94
CA SER A 189 -4.41 -13.78 -11.40
C SER A 189 -3.70 -15.12 -11.52
N ASN A 190 -2.38 -15.12 -11.48
CA ASN A 190 -1.54 -16.30 -11.43
C ASN A 190 -0.23 -15.95 -10.72
N ALA A 191 0.26 -16.83 -9.85
CA ALA A 191 1.48 -16.68 -9.09
C ALA A 191 2.39 -17.92 -9.17
N SER A 192 2.31 -18.70 -10.26
CA SER A 192 3.20 -19.83 -10.51
C SER A 192 4.23 -19.50 -11.57
N GLY A 193 5.49 -19.89 -11.34
CA GLY A 193 6.58 -19.73 -12.31
C GLY A 193 7.22 -18.35 -12.36
N GLY A 194 6.84 -17.43 -11.49
CA GLY A 194 7.51 -16.15 -11.29
C GLY A 194 8.73 -16.25 -10.35
N SER A 195 9.58 -15.22 -10.35
CA SER A 195 10.74 -15.08 -9.46
C SER A 195 11.16 -13.62 -9.37
N SER A 196 12.10 -13.30 -8.47
CA SER A 196 12.72 -11.97 -8.37
C SER A 196 13.48 -11.52 -9.63
N THR A 197 13.68 -12.41 -10.59
CA THR A 197 14.37 -12.12 -11.87
C THR A 197 13.43 -12.14 -13.07
N THR A 198 12.17 -12.47 -12.90
CA THR A 198 11.14 -12.33 -13.94
C THR A 198 10.68 -10.88 -14.03
N TYR A 199 9.98 -10.51 -15.11
CA TYR A 199 9.54 -9.13 -15.28
C TYR A 199 8.44 -8.70 -14.28
N LEU A 200 7.69 -9.63 -13.67
CA LEU A 200 6.84 -9.43 -12.49
C LEU A 200 7.63 -9.96 -11.27
N CYS A 201 8.49 -9.13 -10.73
CA CYS A 201 9.52 -9.55 -9.77
C CYS A 201 9.23 -9.14 -8.33
N ASP A 202 8.16 -8.40 -8.08
CA ASP A 202 7.74 -8.01 -6.73
C ASP A 202 6.93 -9.13 -6.07
N GLY A 203 7.05 -9.25 -4.74
CA GLY A 203 6.44 -10.33 -3.99
C GLY A 203 4.92 -10.22 -3.87
N TYR A 204 4.29 -11.36 -3.67
CA TYR A 204 2.87 -11.45 -3.42
C TYR A 204 2.59 -12.47 -2.30
N TRP A 205 1.82 -12.05 -1.31
CA TRP A 205 1.29 -12.88 -0.22
C TRP A 205 -0.22 -12.97 -0.37
N GLY A 206 -0.78 -14.17 -0.22
CA GLY A 206 -2.22 -14.38 -0.27
C GLY A 206 -2.62 -15.55 0.58
N ALA A 207 -3.82 -15.53 1.14
CA ALA A 207 -4.37 -16.62 1.90
C ALA A 207 -5.54 -17.29 1.19
N ASN A 208 -5.72 -18.57 1.42
CA ASN A 208 -6.75 -19.41 0.81
C ASN A 208 -7.43 -20.33 1.83
N ASP A 209 -7.94 -19.77 2.90
CA ASP A 209 -8.63 -20.54 3.95
C ASP A 209 -10.14 -20.72 3.72
N GLY A 210 -10.66 -20.21 2.61
CA GLY A 210 -12.04 -20.43 2.15
C GLY A 210 -13.14 -19.70 2.91
N GLY A 211 -12.84 -18.93 3.96
CA GLY A 211 -13.88 -18.30 4.78
C GLY A 211 -13.55 -16.90 5.28
N THR A 212 -12.28 -16.56 5.40
CA THR A 212 -11.85 -15.26 5.93
C THR A 212 -11.93 -14.17 4.86
N THR A 213 -12.23 -12.95 5.29
CA THR A 213 -12.10 -11.75 4.47
C THR A 213 -10.79 -11.07 4.79
N TYR A 214 -9.97 -10.86 3.76
CA TYR A 214 -8.65 -10.27 3.88
C TYR A 214 -8.65 -8.82 3.40
N ILE A 215 -7.84 -7.99 4.08
CA ILE A 215 -7.50 -6.64 3.66
C ILE A 215 -6.34 -6.67 2.68
N LEU A 216 -6.14 -5.57 1.94
CA LEU A 216 -5.03 -5.42 1.03
C LEU A 216 -3.95 -4.51 1.63
N LEU A 217 -2.71 -4.97 1.57
CA LEU A 217 -1.51 -4.21 1.89
C LEU A 217 -0.62 -4.10 0.65
N ALA A 218 0.14 -3.03 0.54
CA ALA A 218 1.01 -2.80 -0.61
C ALA A 218 2.40 -2.28 -0.20
N GLY A 219 3.38 -2.53 -1.08
CA GLY A 219 4.72 -1.95 -1.05
C GLY A 219 5.80 -2.78 -0.38
N GLY A 220 5.47 -3.64 0.56
CA GLY A 220 6.46 -4.39 1.35
C GLY A 220 7.04 -3.58 2.50
N ILE A 221 7.88 -4.21 3.32
CA ILE A 221 8.47 -3.65 4.54
C ILE A 221 10.00 -3.56 4.48
N TRP A 222 10.59 -3.16 5.61
CA TRP A 222 12.03 -2.89 5.76
C TRP A 222 12.95 -4.11 5.60
N ASP A 223 12.46 -5.35 5.61
CA ASP A 223 13.24 -6.59 5.47
C ASP A 223 12.76 -7.54 4.36
N ASP A 224 11.82 -7.09 3.51
CA ASP A 224 11.34 -7.89 2.36
C ASP A 224 12.35 -8.01 1.21
N ALA A 225 13.48 -7.33 1.31
CA ALA A 225 14.55 -7.37 0.30
C ALA A 225 14.03 -7.14 -1.14
N ALA A 226 14.30 -8.06 -2.04
CA ALA A 226 13.88 -7.98 -3.44
C ALA A 226 12.36 -8.20 -3.65
N LEU A 227 11.62 -8.61 -2.60
CA LEU A 227 10.17 -8.81 -2.69
C LEU A 227 9.40 -7.49 -2.65
N ALA A 228 9.91 -6.48 -1.93
CA ALA A 228 9.29 -5.15 -1.90
C ALA A 228 9.32 -4.49 -3.28
N GLY A 229 8.33 -3.65 -3.57
CA GLY A 229 8.28 -2.94 -4.86
C GLY A 229 6.93 -2.29 -5.11
N VAL A 230 6.82 -1.61 -6.24
CA VAL A 230 5.59 -0.95 -6.67
C VAL A 230 4.45 -1.93 -6.94
N GLY A 231 4.77 -3.17 -7.28
CA GLY A 231 3.83 -4.26 -7.53
C GLY A 231 3.64 -5.21 -6.33
N CYS A 232 4.36 -4.98 -5.24
CA CYS A 232 4.32 -5.83 -4.05
C CYS A 232 2.98 -5.71 -3.32
N LEU A 233 2.35 -6.87 -3.03
CA LEU A 233 1.04 -6.94 -2.41
C LEU A 233 0.98 -8.04 -1.34
N ALA A 234 0.20 -7.79 -0.28
CA ALA A 234 -0.23 -8.81 0.67
C ALA A 234 -1.75 -8.80 0.83
N ALA A 235 -2.35 -9.97 0.75
CA ALA A 235 -3.78 -10.23 0.89
C ALA A 235 -4.01 -11.48 1.77
N ASP A 236 -3.26 -11.57 2.86
CA ASP A 236 -3.26 -12.66 3.84
C ASP A 236 -3.51 -12.18 5.28
N TYR A 237 -3.73 -10.88 5.45
CA TYR A 237 -4.10 -10.28 6.74
C TYR A 237 -5.61 -10.12 6.84
N ALA A 238 -6.18 -10.65 7.93
CA ALA A 238 -7.62 -10.59 8.18
C ALA A 238 -8.08 -9.16 8.55
N ILE A 239 -9.39 -8.95 8.50
CA ILE A 239 -10.02 -7.74 9.01
C ILE A 239 -9.65 -7.55 10.49
N GLY A 240 -9.16 -6.36 10.83
CA GLY A 240 -8.76 -6.01 12.20
C GLY A 240 -7.32 -6.36 12.56
N ASP A 241 -6.56 -7.03 11.70
CA ASP A 241 -5.16 -7.32 11.96
C ASP A 241 -4.33 -6.04 12.07
N VAL A 242 -3.37 -6.07 12.98
CA VAL A 242 -2.44 -4.98 13.26
C VAL A 242 -1.03 -5.52 13.47
N SER A 243 -0.03 -4.76 13.01
CA SER A 243 1.37 -5.07 13.24
C SER A 243 2.22 -3.80 13.35
N SER A 244 3.41 -3.91 13.91
CA SER A 244 4.39 -2.82 14.00
C SER A 244 4.98 -2.42 12.63
N ASP A 245 4.76 -3.21 11.61
CA ASP A 245 5.20 -3.01 10.23
C ASP A 245 4.06 -2.55 9.29
N MET A 246 2.86 -2.28 9.83
CA MET A 246 1.70 -1.80 9.09
C MET A 246 1.38 -0.36 9.42
N GLY A 247 1.20 0.44 8.38
CA GLY A 247 0.83 1.84 8.47
C GLY A 247 -0.16 2.25 7.37
N ALA A 248 -0.50 3.54 7.32
CA ALA A 248 -1.37 4.08 6.30
C ALA A 248 -0.82 5.38 5.72
N ARG A 249 -1.19 5.66 4.48
CA ARG A 249 -0.90 6.92 3.80
C ARG A 249 -2.15 7.79 3.78
N LEU A 250 -2.01 9.05 4.19
CA LEU A 250 -3.10 10.01 4.11
C LEU A 250 -3.41 10.37 2.65
N ARG A 251 -4.69 10.58 2.40
CA ARG A 251 -5.26 11.05 1.15
C ARG A 251 -6.17 12.24 1.44
N ALA A 252 -6.14 13.26 0.58
CA ALA A 252 -7.11 14.35 0.57
C ALA A 252 -7.72 14.48 -0.83
N LEU A 253 -9.03 14.44 -0.90
CA LEU A 253 -9.80 14.82 -2.09
C LEU A 253 -10.20 16.30 -1.93
N LYS A 254 -9.90 17.11 -2.92
CA LYS A 254 -10.36 18.50 -2.99
C LYS A 254 -11.74 18.56 -3.60
#